data_d55eef3c2bfce74f447700436862d153
#
_entry.id   d55eef3c2bfce74f447700436862d153
#
_cell.length_a   1.000
_cell.length_b   1.000
_cell.length_c   1.000
_cell.angle_alpha   90.00
_cell.angle_beta   90.00
_cell.angle_gamma   90.00
#
_symmetry.space_group_name_H-M   'P 1'
#
loop_
_entity.id
_entity.type
_entity.pdbx_description
1 polymer ?
#
loop_
_entity_poly.entity_id
_entity_poly.type
_entity_poly.pdbx_seq_one_letter_code
_entity_poly.pdbx_strand_id
1 'polypeptide(L)'
;PSNMNYLTGYDAWSFYYAQCVIVHVNADEPICFVRNQDAGGAYIKTYLKDENIIKYHEKYIHTWPLHPYDALVDLIKDRKWDKLSVGLEMDSHYFTAYCYEKIKQGLPNAKVLDCERLVNWVRVVKSDTEIKYMKAAAEISQLGMKKAFEAINPGVRQCDAVSEIYTTLIKGTPEFGGDYSSIVPMIPTGKGTSASHLTWSEDKFVEGEATIIELSGVNKKYHC
;
A
#
# COMPACT_ATOMS: atom_id res chain seq x y z
N PRO A 1 1.27 -0.28 4.15
CA PRO A 1 1.71 -1.09 3.01
C PRO A 1 2.95 -0.53 2.34
N SER A 2 2.94 0.76 1.91
CA SER A 2 4.06 1.36 1.17
C SER A 2 5.40 1.30 1.90
N ASN A 3 5.42 1.63 3.20
CA ASN A 3 6.64 1.55 4.02
C ASN A 3 7.11 0.11 4.20
N MET A 4 6.19 -0.84 4.37
CA MET A 4 6.53 -2.25 4.44
C MET A 4 7.14 -2.76 3.13
N ASN A 5 6.54 -2.42 1.98
CA ASN A 5 7.10 -2.74 0.67
C ASN A 5 8.48 -2.10 0.46
N TYR A 6 8.65 -0.83 0.82
CA TYR A 6 9.93 -0.13 0.71
C TYR A 6 11.04 -0.78 1.53
N LEU A 7 10.73 -1.20 2.76
CA LEU A 7 11.72 -1.77 3.68
C LEU A 7 12.04 -3.24 3.41
N THR A 8 11.15 -4.00 2.75
CA THR A 8 11.30 -5.47 2.64
C THR A 8 11.12 -6.01 1.23
N GLY A 9 10.54 -5.23 0.33
CA GLY A 9 10.06 -5.73 -0.96
C GLY A 9 8.73 -6.48 -0.88
N TYR A 10 8.12 -6.63 0.32
CA TYR A 10 6.87 -7.37 0.48
C TYR A 10 5.74 -6.72 -0.32
N ASP A 11 5.22 -7.47 -1.27
CA ASP A 11 4.17 -7.06 -2.19
C ASP A 11 3.08 -8.13 -2.26
N ALA A 12 2.13 -8.06 -1.33
CA ALA A 12 0.98 -8.94 -1.29
C ALA A 12 -0.29 -8.16 -0.92
N TRP A 13 -1.43 -8.66 -1.38
CA TRP A 13 -2.75 -8.09 -1.12
C TRP A 13 -3.27 -8.52 0.27
N SER A 14 -2.45 -8.36 1.31
CA SER A 14 -2.79 -8.76 2.69
C SER A 14 -2.80 -7.59 3.68
N PHE A 15 -2.71 -6.36 3.18
CA PHE A 15 -2.56 -5.15 3.98
C PHE A 15 -3.72 -4.87 4.94
N TYR A 16 -4.87 -5.49 4.76
CA TYR A 16 -6.03 -5.39 5.64
C TYR A 16 -5.96 -6.30 6.86
N TYR A 17 -5.01 -7.22 6.93
CA TYR A 17 -4.65 -7.93 8.15
C TYR A 17 -3.55 -7.19 8.89
N ALA A 18 -3.53 -7.34 10.22
CA ALA A 18 -2.47 -6.76 11.03
C ALA A 18 -1.12 -7.39 10.67
N GLN A 19 -0.22 -6.58 10.18
CA GLN A 19 1.14 -6.94 9.79
C GLN A 19 2.05 -5.72 9.99
N CYS A 20 3.33 -5.95 10.21
CA CYS A 20 4.29 -4.86 10.36
C CYS A 20 5.71 -5.28 9.96
N VAL A 21 6.56 -4.28 9.86
CA VAL A 21 8.01 -4.46 9.78
C VAL A 21 8.63 -3.97 11.07
N ILE A 22 9.53 -4.74 11.64
CA ILE A 22 10.30 -4.37 12.81
C ILE A 22 11.73 -4.10 12.37
N VAL A 23 12.22 -2.90 12.63
CA VAL A 23 13.61 -2.51 12.38
C VAL A 23 14.30 -2.36 13.73
N HIS A 24 15.33 -3.16 13.96
CA HIS A 24 16.15 -3.07 15.17
C HIS A 24 17.51 -2.44 14.83
N VAL A 25 17.96 -1.48 15.65
CA VAL A 25 19.15 -0.66 15.36
C VAL A 25 20.45 -1.46 15.19
N ASN A 26 20.54 -2.64 15.78
CA ASN A 26 21.70 -3.52 15.70
C ASN A 26 21.47 -4.75 14.81
N ALA A 27 20.42 -4.79 14.01
CA ALA A 27 20.17 -5.90 13.09
C ALA A 27 20.51 -5.48 11.64
N ASP A 28 21.08 -6.42 10.90
CA ASP A 28 21.45 -6.20 9.49
C ASP A 28 20.23 -6.17 8.55
N GLU A 29 19.14 -6.82 8.96
CA GLU A 29 17.90 -6.92 8.18
C GLU A 29 16.68 -6.63 9.06
N PRO A 30 15.61 -6.05 8.49
CA PRO A 30 14.34 -5.93 9.19
C PRO A 30 13.64 -7.28 9.35
N ILE A 31 12.70 -7.37 10.27
CA ILE A 31 11.80 -8.51 10.43
C ILE A 31 10.46 -8.18 9.79
N CYS A 32 9.99 -9.07 8.92
CA CYS A 32 8.67 -9.03 8.34
C CYS A 32 7.71 -9.87 9.20
N PHE A 33 6.77 -9.24 9.90
CA PHE A 33 5.78 -9.90 10.74
C PHE A 33 4.45 -9.96 10.01
N VAL A 34 4.01 -11.15 9.65
CA VAL A 34 2.85 -11.38 8.76
C VAL A 34 1.97 -12.53 9.26
N ARG A 35 0.75 -12.58 8.75
CA ARG A 35 -0.16 -13.72 8.96
C ARG A 35 0.44 -15.00 8.37
N ASN A 36 0.22 -16.15 9.03
CA ASN A 36 0.76 -17.44 8.58
C ASN A 36 0.37 -17.78 7.14
N GLN A 37 -0.89 -17.53 6.76
CA GLN A 37 -1.38 -17.80 5.40
C GLN A 37 -0.65 -16.93 4.34
N ASP A 38 -0.24 -15.72 4.68
CA ASP A 38 0.40 -14.76 3.77
C ASP A 38 1.93 -14.87 3.75
N ALA A 39 2.51 -15.64 4.67
CA ALA A 39 3.97 -15.78 4.78
C ALA A 39 4.61 -16.36 3.50
N GLY A 40 3.89 -17.22 2.76
CA GLY A 40 4.35 -17.72 1.46
C GLY A 40 4.70 -16.60 0.48
N GLY A 41 3.88 -15.53 0.48
CA GLY A 41 4.17 -14.34 -0.32
C GLY A 41 5.43 -13.60 0.13
N ALA A 42 5.69 -13.55 1.44
CA ALA A 42 6.89 -12.91 1.98
C ALA A 42 8.17 -13.68 1.58
N TYR A 43 8.18 -15.01 1.65
CA TYR A 43 9.32 -15.82 1.19
C TYR A 43 9.63 -15.65 -0.31
N ILE A 44 8.62 -15.38 -1.15
CA ILE A 44 8.81 -15.23 -2.60
C ILE A 44 9.19 -13.80 -3.00
N LYS A 45 8.67 -12.81 -2.30
CA LYS A 45 8.71 -11.40 -2.73
C LYS A 45 9.74 -10.54 -2.01
N THR A 46 10.21 -10.95 -0.83
CA THR A 46 11.18 -10.17 -0.06
C THR A 46 12.61 -10.62 -0.35
N TYR A 47 13.57 -9.75 -0.01
CA TYR A 47 15.00 -10.08 -0.01
C TYR A 47 15.47 -10.65 1.34
N LEU A 48 14.56 -10.77 2.31
CA LEU A 48 14.87 -11.15 3.68
C LEU A 48 15.25 -12.63 3.76
N LYS A 49 16.11 -12.96 4.71
CA LYS A 49 16.33 -14.35 5.09
C LYS A 49 15.06 -14.93 5.72
N ASP A 50 14.84 -16.23 5.54
CA ASP A 50 13.65 -16.93 6.04
C ASP A 50 13.44 -16.75 7.55
N GLU A 51 14.52 -16.68 8.34
CA GLU A 51 14.51 -16.44 9.79
C GLU A 51 13.97 -15.07 10.21
N ASN A 52 13.93 -14.11 9.27
CA ASN A 52 13.40 -12.76 9.46
C ASN A 52 11.95 -12.62 8.95
N ILE A 53 11.35 -13.71 8.49
CA ILE A 53 9.93 -13.76 8.13
C ILE A 53 9.18 -14.47 9.26
N ILE A 54 8.61 -13.68 10.14
CA ILE A 54 7.91 -14.18 11.34
C ILE A 54 6.41 -14.22 11.07
N LYS A 55 5.84 -15.39 11.22
CA LYS A 55 4.42 -15.63 10.97
C LYS A 55 3.65 -15.85 12.27
N TYR A 56 2.50 -15.18 12.40
CA TYR A 56 1.61 -15.43 13.51
C TYR A 56 0.47 -16.38 13.12
N HIS A 57 -0.02 -17.12 14.11
CA HIS A 57 -1.01 -18.18 13.90
C HIS A 57 -2.41 -17.62 13.60
N GLU A 58 -3.21 -18.35 12.80
CA GLU A 58 -4.58 -17.99 12.42
C GLU A 58 -5.54 -17.79 13.60
N LYS A 59 -5.25 -18.36 14.77
CA LYS A 59 -6.05 -18.17 15.98
C LYS A 59 -6.21 -16.71 16.43
N TYR A 60 -5.34 -15.81 15.95
CA TYR A 60 -5.40 -14.39 16.26
C TYR A 60 -6.31 -13.60 15.31
N ILE A 61 -6.85 -14.25 14.26
CA ILE A 61 -7.68 -13.59 13.26
C ILE A 61 -9.14 -13.66 13.65
N HIS A 62 -9.78 -12.49 13.77
CA HIS A 62 -11.21 -12.34 14.14
C HIS A 62 -11.65 -13.10 15.38
N THR A 63 -10.75 -13.32 16.33
CA THR A 63 -10.99 -14.13 17.54
C THR A 63 -10.83 -13.30 18.80
N TRP A 64 -11.87 -12.59 19.19
CA TRP A 64 -11.88 -11.83 20.44
C TRP A 64 -11.64 -12.73 21.66
N PRO A 65 -10.81 -12.36 22.67
CA PRO A 65 -10.05 -11.10 22.78
C PRO A 65 -8.64 -11.14 22.16
N LEU A 66 -8.30 -12.20 21.42
CA LEU A 66 -6.99 -12.37 20.80
C LEU A 66 -6.80 -11.36 19.65
N HIS A 67 -5.56 -10.92 19.48
CA HIS A 67 -5.18 -10.02 18.40
C HIS A 67 -3.78 -10.37 17.87
N PRO A 68 -3.48 -10.18 16.57
CA PRO A 68 -2.14 -10.44 16.04
C PRO A 68 -0.99 -9.74 16.78
N TYR A 69 -1.25 -8.56 17.33
CA TYR A 69 -0.26 -7.84 18.13
C TYR A 69 0.00 -8.47 19.51
N ASP A 70 -0.80 -9.42 19.99
CA ASP A 70 -0.42 -10.25 21.15
C ASP A 70 0.78 -11.13 20.78
N ALA A 71 0.76 -11.75 19.58
CA ALA A 71 1.90 -12.51 19.07
C ALA A 71 3.13 -11.62 18.78
N LEU A 72 2.92 -10.36 18.33
CA LEU A 72 4.01 -9.40 18.18
C LEU A 72 4.66 -9.06 19.51
N VAL A 73 3.87 -8.85 20.56
CA VAL A 73 4.35 -8.60 21.93
C VAL A 73 5.18 -9.79 22.44
N ASP A 74 4.70 -11.02 22.20
CA ASP A 74 5.43 -12.22 22.57
C ASP A 74 6.79 -12.30 21.85
N LEU A 75 6.83 -12.04 20.54
CA LEU A 75 8.06 -11.95 19.75
C LEU A 75 9.05 -10.93 20.33
N ILE A 76 8.58 -9.73 20.68
CA ILE A 76 9.41 -8.67 21.26
C ILE A 76 10.00 -9.10 22.60
N LYS A 77 9.21 -9.79 23.46
CA LYS A 77 9.69 -10.34 24.74
C LYS A 77 10.71 -11.46 24.54
N ASP A 78 10.46 -12.40 23.63
CA ASP A 78 11.37 -13.51 23.32
C ASP A 78 12.72 -13.00 22.83
N ARG A 79 12.73 -11.90 22.08
CA ARG A 79 13.94 -11.18 21.64
C ARG A 79 14.59 -10.33 22.73
N LYS A 80 13.98 -10.21 23.92
CA LYS A 80 14.43 -9.36 25.04
C LYS A 80 14.48 -7.87 24.69
N TRP A 81 13.57 -7.43 23.85
CA TRP A 81 13.43 -6.02 23.43
C TRP A 81 12.35 -5.26 24.21
N ASP A 82 11.70 -5.93 25.15
CA ASP A 82 10.56 -5.44 25.96
C ASP A 82 10.92 -4.28 26.93
N LYS A 83 12.21 -3.93 27.04
CA LYS A 83 12.71 -2.79 27.84
C LYS A 83 13.32 -1.67 26.99
N LEU A 84 13.28 -1.81 25.67
CA LEU A 84 13.85 -0.82 24.75
C LEU A 84 12.85 0.32 24.49
N SER A 85 13.36 1.37 23.83
CA SER A 85 12.47 2.37 23.20
C SER A 85 11.89 1.78 21.92
N VAL A 86 10.56 1.81 21.79
CA VAL A 86 9.83 1.29 20.63
C VAL A 86 9.16 2.45 19.92
N GLY A 87 9.63 2.77 18.72
CA GLY A 87 9.00 3.76 17.84
C GLY A 87 7.86 3.13 17.02
N LEU A 88 6.71 3.78 17.01
CA LEU A 88 5.53 3.36 16.25
C LEU A 88 5.17 4.43 15.22
N GLU A 89 4.85 4.02 14.00
CA GLU A 89 4.25 4.92 13.00
C GLU A 89 2.76 5.11 13.33
N MET A 90 2.46 5.98 14.32
CA MET A 90 1.10 6.12 14.87
C MET A 90 0.08 6.69 13.89
N ASP A 91 0.52 7.46 12.90
CA ASP A 91 -0.33 8.02 11.83
C ASP A 91 -0.43 7.11 10.58
N SER A 92 -0.15 5.83 10.73
CA SER A 92 -0.32 4.85 9.65
C SER A 92 -1.79 4.39 9.55
N HIS A 93 -2.35 4.40 8.33
CA HIS A 93 -3.76 4.06 8.08
C HIS A 93 -4.19 2.67 8.58
N TYR A 94 -3.27 1.71 8.64
CA TYR A 94 -3.55 0.34 9.08
C TYR A 94 -3.08 0.04 10.50
N PHE A 95 -2.54 1.05 11.20
CA PHE A 95 -2.21 0.95 12.61
C PHE A 95 -3.37 1.49 13.43
N THR A 96 -4.18 0.60 13.98
CA THR A 96 -5.38 0.97 14.72
C THR A 96 -5.06 1.34 16.17
N ALA A 97 -5.95 2.10 16.82
CA ALA A 97 -5.86 2.36 18.26
C ALA A 97 -5.76 1.05 19.08
N TYR A 98 -6.42 -0.02 18.63
CA TYR A 98 -6.35 -1.31 19.30
C TYR A 98 -4.96 -1.97 19.18
N CYS A 99 -4.29 -1.81 18.05
CA CYS A 99 -2.88 -2.23 17.90
C CYS A 99 -1.98 -1.52 18.92
N TYR A 100 -2.16 -0.21 19.07
CA TYR A 100 -1.42 0.59 20.06
C TYR A 100 -1.66 0.11 21.49
N GLU A 101 -2.94 -0.08 21.89
CA GLU A 101 -3.28 -0.57 23.21
C GLU A 101 -2.68 -1.95 23.51
N LYS A 102 -2.69 -2.87 22.55
CA LYS A 102 -2.05 -4.18 22.70
C LYS A 102 -0.55 -4.08 22.97
N ILE A 103 0.16 -3.23 22.21
CA ILE A 103 1.58 -2.99 22.43
C ILE A 103 1.82 -2.38 23.82
N LYS A 104 1.09 -1.32 24.17
CA LYS A 104 1.27 -0.61 25.43
C LYS A 104 1.01 -1.50 26.64
N GLN A 105 -0.06 -2.28 26.60
CA GLN A 105 -0.41 -3.22 27.68
C GLN A 105 0.58 -4.40 27.75
N GLY A 106 1.00 -4.90 26.58
CA GLY A 106 1.90 -6.04 26.49
C GLY A 106 3.35 -5.73 26.83
N LEU A 107 3.80 -4.48 26.64
CA LEU A 107 5.16 -4.03 26.88
C LEU A 107 5.24 -2.90 27.93
N PRO A 108 4.84 -3.16 29.20
CA PRO A 108 4.74 -2.11 30.22
C PRO A 108 6.09 -1.47 30.58
N ASN A 109 7.20 -2.14 30.28
CA ASN A 109 8.56 -1.66 30.57
C ASN A 109 9.24 -0.99 29.36
N ALA A 110 8.62 -1.00 28.19
CA ALA A 110 9.13 -0.34 27.02
C ALA A 110 8.77 1.16 27.03
N LYS A 111 9.68 1.99 26.52
CA LYS A 111 9.36 3.39 26.24
C LYS A 111 8.73 3.45 24.84
N VAL A 112 7.41 3.50 24.78
CA VAL A 112 6.67 3.63 23.51
C VAL A 112 6.65 5.10 23.07
N LEU A 113 7.06 5.35 21.84
CA LEU A 113 7.19 6.68 21.22
C LEU A 113 6.50 6.70 19.86
N ASP A 114 5.97 7.83 19.47
CA ASP A 114 5.65 8.08 18.06
C ASP A 114 6.95 8.33 17.29
N CYS A 115 7.18 7.60 16.22
CA CYS A 115 8.31 7.83 15.32
C CYS A 115 7.93 8.74 14.14
N GLU A 116 6.79 9.36 14.22
CA GLU A 116 6.28 10.37 13.27
C GLU A 116 6.35 9.85 11.81
N ARG A 117 6.40 9.63 10.97
CA ARG A 117 6.55 9.18 9.58
C ARG A 117 8.02 8.99 9.17
N LEU A 118 8.83 8.42 10.07
CA LEU A 118 10.28 8.27 9.84
C LEU A 118 10.60 7.65 8.47
N VAL A 119 9.94 6.55 8.11
CA VAL A 119 10.18 5.87 6.83
C VAL A 119 9.71 6.73 5.64
N ASN A 120 8.64 7.50 5.80
CA ASN A 120 8.21 8.44 4.77
C ASN A 120 9.28 9.51 4.51
N TRP A 121 9.92 10.05 5.54
CA TRP A 121 11.00 11.02 5.38
C TRP A 121 12.20 10.42 4.64
N VAL A 122 12.57 9.18 4.94
CA VAL A 122 13.61 8.47 4.17
C VAL A 122 13.22 8.34 2.69
N ARG A 123 11.95 8.05 2.40
CA ARG A 123 11.42 7.88 1.05
C ARG A 123 11.21 9.18 0.26
N VAL A 124 11.27 10.36 0.91
CA VAL A 124 11.07 11.66 0.24
C VAL A 124 12.13 11.89 -0.84
N VAL A 125 13.38 11.57 -0.56
CA VAL A 125 14.48 11.68 -1.52
C VAL A 125 14.62 10.34 -2.26
N LYS A 126 14.39 10.35 -3.57
CA LYS A 126 14.43 9.14 -4.41
C LYS A 126 15.84 8.88 -4.93
N SER A 127 16.22 7.62 -4.91
CA SER A 127 17.42 7.13 -5.61
C SER A 127 17.21 7.16 -7.14
N ASP A 128 18.31 7.03 -7.87
CA ASP A 128 18.26 6.95 -9.35
C ASP A 128 17.40 5.78 -9.85
N THR A 129 17.39 4.67 -9.11
CA THR A 129 16.56 3.49 -9.45
C THR A 129 15.08 3.78 -9.24
N GLU A 130 14.72 4.45 -8.15
CA GLU A 130 13.35 4.87 -7.88
C GLU A 130 12.86 5.87 -8.93
N ILE A 131 13.71 6.81 -9.34
CA ILE A 131 13.41 7.75 -10.43
C ILE A 131 13.15 7.02 -11.74
N LYS A 132 13.87 5.94 -12.06
CA LYS A 132 13.58 5.11 -13.25
C LYS A 132 12.19 4.48 -13.18
N TYR A 133 11.78 3.95 -12.02
CA TYR A 133 10.43 3.40 -11.85
C TYR A 133 9.35 4.48 -11.96
N MET A 134 9.59 5.66 -11.42
CA MET A 134 8.66 6.80 -11.57
C MET A 134 8.52 7.25 -13.03
N LYS A 135 9.62 7.27 -13.79
CA LYS A 135 9.57 7.58 -15.22
C LYS A 135 8.76 6.53 -16.00
N ALA A 136 8.98 5.24 -15.72
CA ALA A 136 8.18 4.17 -16.29
C ALA A 136 6.70 4.29 -15.93
N ALA A 137 6.39 4.63 -14.68
CA ALA A 137 5.01 4.91 -14.25
C ALA A 137 4.41 6.11 -15.02
N ALA A 138 5.20 7.17 -15.29
CA ALA A 138 4.75 8.32 -16.07
C ALA A 138 4.40 7.95 -17.51
N GLU A 139 5.17 7.09 -18.15
CA GLU A 139 4.86 6.58 -19.50
C GLU A 139 3.54 5.80 -19.50
N ILE A 140 3.31 4.96 -18.51
CA ILE A 140 2.03 4.25 -18.34
C ILE A 140 0.88 5.26 -18.14
N SER A 141 1.07 6.29 -17.31
CA SER A 141 0.07 7.34 -17.09
C SER A 141 -0.27 8.07 -18.38
N GLN A 142 0.72 8.40 -19.21
CA GLN A 142 0.49 9.02 -20.52
C GLN A 142 -0.36 8.14 -21.44
N LEU A 143 -0.10 6.82 -21.47
CA LEU A 143 -0.92 5.89 -22.24
C LEU A 143 -2.36 5.83 -21.71
N GLY A 144 -2.53 5.77 -20.39
CA GLY A 144 -3.85 5.81 -19.75
C GLY A 144 -4.61 7.10 -20.05
N MET A 145 -3.93 8.26 -19.96
CA MET A 145 -4.53 9.55 -20.27
C MET A 145 -4.94 9.66 -21.76
N LYS A 146 -4.08 9.19 -22.66
CA LYS A 146 -4.42 9.12 -24.09
C LYS A 146 -5.65 8.24 -24.31
N LYS A 147 -5.68 7.07 -23.67
CA LYS A 147 -6.85 6.18 -23.74
C LYS A 147 -8.11 6.83 -23.18
N ALA A 148 -8.02 7.60 -22.11
CA ALA A 148 -9.15 8.34 -21.56
C ALA A 148 -9.74 9.31 -22.58
N PHE A 149 -8.91 10.09 -23.27
CA PHE A 149 -9.37 11.00 -24.33
C PHE A 149 -10.00 10.26 -25.52
N GLU A 150 -9.55 9.05 -25.82
CA GLU A 150 -10.13 8.24 -26.90
C GLU A 150 -11.48 7.61 -26.50
N ALA A 151 -11.61 7.19 -25.24
CA ALA A 151 -12.76 6.42 -24.75
C ALA A 151 -13.92 7.29 -24.26
N ILE A 152 -13.65 8.50 -23.78
CA ILE A 152 -14.67 9.44 -23.28
C ILE A 152 -15.33 10.13 -24.46
N ASN A 153 -16.51 9.61 -24.84
CA ASN A 153 -17.30 10.17 -25.94
C ASN A 153 -18.79 10.24 -25.56
N PRO A 154 -19.54 11.22 -26.06
CA PRO A 154 -20.99 11.27 -25.83
C PRO A 154 -21.68 9.96 -26.18
N GLY A 155 -22.56 9.49 -25.30
CA GLY A 155 -23.29 8.25 -25.44
C GLY A 155 -22.59 6.98 -24.94
N VAL A 156 -21.26 7.03 -24.68
CA VAL A 156 -20.52 5.94 -24.03
C VAL A 156 -20.80 5.96 -22.52
N ARG A 157 -20.94 4.81 -21.88
CA ARG A 157 -21.07 4.73 -20.42
C ARG A 157 -19.71 4.98 -19.76
N GLN A 158 -19.72 5.65 -18.61
CA GLN A 158 -18.49 5.94 -17.86
C GLN A 158 -17.75 4.64 -17.50
N CYS A 159 -18.43 3.60 -17.04
CA CYS A 159 -17.81 2.31 -16.70
C CYS A 159 -17.14 1.63 -17.90
N ASP A 160 -17.66 1.79 -19.13
CA ASP A 160 -17.04 1.21 -20.33
C ASP A 160 -15.72 1.96 -20.63
N ALA A 161 -15.71 3.30 -20.58
CA ALA A 161 -14.49 4.07 -20.75
C ALA A 161 -13.43 3.74 -19.70
N VAL A 162 -13.82 3.57 -18.42
CA VAL A 162 -12.90 3.18 -17.34
C VAL A 162 -12.31 1.81 -17.56
N SER A 163 -13.07 0.86 -18.11
CA SER A 163 -12.55 -0.48 -18.42
C SER A 163 -11.42 -0.44 -19.44
N GLU A 164 -11.54 0.41 -20.46
CA GLU A 164 -10.50 0.66 -21.47
C GLU A 164 -9.25 1.32 -20.86
N ILE A 165 -9.47 2.29 -19.98
CA ILE A 165 -8.39 2.96 -19.24
C ILE A 165 -7.64 1.95 -18.38
N TYR A 166 -8.34 1.14 -17.57
CA TYR A 166 -7.72 0.12 -16.73
C TYR A 166 -6.95 -0.91 -17.55
N THR A 167 -7.51 -1.37 -18.66
CA THR A 167 -6.83 -2.29 -19.56
C THR A 167 -5.49 -1.72 -20.02
N THR A 168 -5.46 -0.43 -20.38
CA THR A 168 -4.26 0.25 -20.83
C THR A 168 -3.24 0.43 -19.71
N LEU A 169 -3.69 0.84 -18.52
CA LEU A 169 -2.82 1.03 -17.35
C LEU A 169 -2.17 -0.28 -16.90
N ILE A 170 -2.91 -1.40 -16.94
CA ILE A 170 -2.40 -2.72 -16.55
C ILE A 170 -1.47 -3.30 -17.62
N LYS A 171 -1.81 -3.16 -18.90
CA LYS A 171 -0.92 -3.60 -20.00
C LYS A 171 0.42 -2.87 -20.00
N GLY A 172 0.42 -1.59 -19.67
CA GLY A 172 1.63 -0.77 -19.71
C GLY A 172 2.19 -0.61 -21.11
N THR A 173 3.51 -0.67 -21.23
CA THR A 173 4.26 -0.58 -22.48
C THR A 173 4.73 -1.98 -22.96
N PRO A 174 5.30 -2.12 -24.16
CA PRO A 174 5.94 -3.37 -24.58
C PRO A 174 7.13 -3.79 -23.69
N GLU A 175 7.82 -2.84 -23.08
CA GLU A 175 9.02 -3.07 -22.27
C GLU A 175 8.69 -3.39 -20.81
N PHE A 176 7.58 -2.87 -20.28
CA PHE A 176 7.18 -3.11 -18.88
C PHE A 176 5.66 -3.02 -18.69
N GLY A 177 5.12 -3.95 -17.94
CA GLY A 177 3.72 -3.95 -17.56
C GLY A 177 3.42 -2.92 -16.47
N GLY A 178 2.15 -2.52 -16.40
CA GLY A 178 1.62 -1.73 -15.30
C GLY A 178 1.28 -2.61 -14.09
N ASP A 179 1.21 -1.97 -12.94
CA ASP A 179 0.73 -2.56 -11.69
C ASP A 179 -0.62 -1.92 -11.28
N TYR A 180 -1.30 -2.47 -10.29
CA TYR A 180 -2.51 -1.84 -9.79
C TYR A 180 -2.21 -0.52 -9.07
N SER A 181 -3.04 0.49 -9.32
CA SER A 181 -2.94 1.80 -8.67
C SER A 181 -3.58 1.79 -7.29
N SER A 182 -3.07 2.63 -6.38
CA SER A 182 -3.73 2.94 -5.11
C SER A 182 -4.95 3.84 -5.26
N ILE A 183 -5.08 4.53 -6.39
CA ILE A 183 -6.28 5.27 -6.77
C ILE A 183 -6.91 4.63 -8.01
N VAL A 184 -8.22 4.59 -8.02
CA VAL A 184 -8.98 4.18 -9.21
C VAL A 184 -9.05 5.34 -10.21
N PRO A 185 -9.27 5.12 -11.51
CA PRO A 185 -9.62 6.22 -12.41
C PRO A 185 -10.86 6.95 -11.91
N MET A 186 -10.73 8.24 -11.59
CA MET A 186 -11.82 9.11 -11.19
C MET A 186 -12.20 9.99 -12.38
N ILE A 187 -13.44 9.85 -12.83
CA ILE A 187 -13.95 10.57 -14.01
C ILE A 187 -15.31 11.23 -13.74
N PRO A 188 -15.44 12.05 -12.68
CA PRO A 188 -16.68 12.76 -12.45
C PRO A 188 -17.06 13.62 -13.65
N THR A 189 -18.34 13.53 -14.07
CA THR A 189 -18.85 14.13 -15.28
C THR A 189 -20.07 15.00 -14.97
N GLY A 190 -20.29 16.06 -15.74
CA GLY A 190 -21.44 16.94 -15.60
C GLY A 190 -21.54 17.54 -14.21
N LYS A 191 -22.65 17.33 -13.51
CA LYS A 191 -22.84 17.79 -12.12
C LYS A 191 -21.84 17.21 -11.15
N GLY A 192 -21.31 16.01 -11.44
CA GLY A 192 -20.32 15.34 -10.62
C GLY A 192 -19.00 16.09 -10.52
N THR A 193 -18.67 16.96 -11.49
CA THR A 193 -17.44 17.75 -11.47
C THR A 193 -17.38 18.79 -10.33
N SER A 194 -18.51 19.07 -9.70
CA SER A 194 -18.58 19.94 -8.52
C SER A 194 -18.21 19.25 -7.19
N ALA A 195 -18.04 17.93 -7.22
CA ALA A 195 -17.69 17.12 -6.05
C ALA A 195 -16.36 16.40 -6.27
N SER A 196 -15.47 16.46 -5.27
CA SER A 196 -14.17 15.80 -5.33
C SER A 196 -14.29 14.28 -5.22
N HIS A 197 -13.37 13.58 -5.87
CA HIS A 197 -13.11 12.13 -5.71
C HIS A 197 -14.29 11.21 -6.06
N LEU A 198 -15.22 11.67 -6.90
CA LEU A 198 -16.20 10.76 -7.48
C LEU A 198 -15.52 9.86 -8.52
N THR A 199 -15.92 8.60 -8.55
CA THR A 199 -15.37 7.64 -9.50
C THR A 199 -16.16 7.68 -10.81
N TRP A 200 -16.81 6.64 -11.18
CA TRP A 200 -17.62 6.49 -12.38
C TRP A 200 -18.98 5.89 -12.03
N SER A 201 -19.92 6.02 -12.96
CA SER A 201 -21.23 5.38 -12.87
C SER A 201 -21.57 4.61 -14.15
N GLU A 202 -22.79 4.12 -14.24
CA GLU A 202 -23.39 3.54 -15.46
C GLU A 202 -23.89 4.64 -16.42
N ASP A 203 -23.89 5.90 -16.00
CA ASP A 203 -24.38 7.00 -16.82
C ASP A 203 -23.51 7.20 -18.05
N LYS A 204 -24.13 7.73 -19.10
CA LYS A 204 -23.45 8.06 -20.34
C LYS A 204 -22.86 9.47 -20.28
N PHE A 205 -21.73 9.64 -20.94
CA PHE A 205 -21.23 10.98 -21.22
C PHE A 205 -22.22 11.77 -22.10
N VAL A 206 -22.37 13.04 -21.79
CA VAL A 206 -23.29 13.93 -22.49
C VAL A 206 -22.46 15.03 -23.19
N GLU A 207 -22.83 15.34 -24.42
CA GLU A 207 -22.18 16.40 -25.19
C GLU A 207 -22.35 17.78 -24.48
N GLY A 208 -21.23 18.53 -24.39
CA GLY A 208 -21.19 19.82 -23.73
C GLY A 208 -20.99 19.76 -22.20
N GLU A 209 -20.98 18.58 -21.59
CA GLU A 209 -20.63 18.43 -20.18
C GLU A 209 -19.13 18.26 -19.97
N ALA A 210 -18.59 18.86 -18.92
CA ALA A 210 -17.20 18.68 -18.52
C ALA A 210 -16.99 17.31 -17.85
N THR A 211 -15.81 16.73 -18.04
CA THR A 211 -15.32 15.56 -17.32
C THR A 211 -13.95 15.85 -16.74
N ILE A 212 -13.75 15.59 -15.45
CA ILE A 212 -12.43 15.61 -14.81
C ILE A 212 -11.84 14.22 -14.98
N ILE A 213 -10.54 14.14 -15.30
CA ILE A 213 -9.83 12.86 -15.43
C ILE A 213 -8.69 12.85 -14.43
N GLU A 214 -8.76 11.92 -13.48
CA GLU A 214 -7.69 11.67 -12.54
C GLU A 214 -7.36 10.17 -12.57
N LEU A 215 -6.13 9.82 -12.91
CA LEU A 215 -5.65 8.46 -13.01
C LEU A 215 -4.17 8.37 -12.67
N SER A 216 -3.67 7.18 -12.42
CA SER A 216 -2.27 6.96 -12.13
C SER A 216 -1.78 5.68 -12.80
N GLY A 217 -0.69 5.79 -13.54
CA GLY A 217 0.12 4.66 -13.95
C GLY A 217 1.04 4.22 -12.83
N VAL A 218 1.35 2.94 -12.77
CA VAL A 218 2.16 2.36 -11.71
C VAL A 218 3.19 1.40 -12.29
N ASN A 219 4.43 1.53 -11.85
CA ASN A 219 5.48 0.56 -12.14
C ASN A 219 6.26 0.26 -10.86
N LYS A 220 6.40 -1.04 -10.51
CA LYS A 220 7.08 -1.47 -9.28
C LYS A 220 6.62 -0.73 -8.02
N LYS A 221 5.29 -0.47 -7.91
CA LYS A 221 4.62 0.29 -6.84
C LYS A 221 4.94 1.80 -6.80
N TYR A 222 5.74 2.31 -7.73
CA TYR A 222 5.89 3.75 -7.91
C TYR A 222 4.80 4.29 -8.84
N HIS A 223 4.17 5.35 -8.39
CA HIS A 223 3.04 6.00 -9.05
C HIS A 223 3.48 7.28 -9.76
N CYS A 224 2.75 7.63 -10.80
CA CYS A 224 2.82 8.94 -11.44
C CYS A 224 1.44 9.40 -11.90
#